data_37ada779d3eb2ceb4ee5ae157ffb490c
#
_entry.id   37ada779d3eb2ceb4ee5ae157ffb490c
#
_cell.length_a   1.000
_cell.length_b   1.000
_cell.length_c   1.000
_cell.angle_alpha   90.00
_cell.angle_beta   90.00
_cell.angle_gamma   90.00
#
_symmetry.space_group_name_H-M   'P 1'
#
loop_
_entity.id
_entity.type
_entity.pdbx_description
1 polymer ?
#
loop_
_entity_poly.entity_id
_entity_poly.type
_entity_poly.pdbx_seq_one_letter_code
_entity_poly.pdbx_strand_id
1 'polypeptide(L)'
;MQTPFLGQSYVARSVNAADSRMVNLFPEATPEGGKSVGFLTRAPGLRQLATVGVGPIRGLWTFGGVGFVVSGNELYRMPSPWTSTLVGAVTGTGPVSMSDNGTQLFVACNPDSYIYNNDTGVFAQILDPSFPGAVTVGYLDGYFVFNEPNSQKLWVTSLLDGTQVDPLDFASAEGLPDDVVSLIVDHREVWLFGNNSVEVWYNEGSSDFPLSRIQGAFNEIGCAAAYSVAKLDNALFWLGSDARGNGIVYRANGYTGQRVSTHAVEWQIQQYADISDAVAFTYQQEGHAFYVLNFPSADTTWVLDVATGAWHERAYWGPAAFSRHRANCQMNLFGEIVVGDYVNNKLYAFDTEYYSDAGHVQRWLRSWRALGTDSNELVRTSHHALQLDCEAGVGLVGAAAVAELPLQTEAGATLLTESGLDIVVSDAVVASTSANPAVMLRWSDDGGHTWSNEHWAEMGRIGRYGTRVIWRRLGMTMKLRDRVYEVSGSDPVKITLIGADLRVSGTAS
;
A
#
# COMPACT_ATOMS: atom_id res chain seq x y z
N MET A 1 -25.41 -1.49 -24.34
CA MET A 1 -24.53 -2.66 -24.11
C MET A 1 -23.63 -2.36 -22.92
N GLN A 2 -23.67 -3.18 -21.91
CA GLN A 2 -22.78 -3.04 -20.76
C GLN A 2 -21.36 -3.46 -21.16
N THR A 3 -20.37 -2.70 -20.75
CA THR A 3 -18.95 -3.00 -21.02
C THR A 3 -18.34 -3.77 -19.84
N PRO A 4 -17.19 -4.48 -20.00
CA PRO A 4 -16.50 -5.18 -18.92
C PRO A 4 -15.74 -4.19 -18.01
N PHE A 5 -16.49 -3.31 -17.36
CA PHE A 5 -15.97 -2.20 -16.58
C PHE A 5 -15.43 -2.64 -15.19
N LEU A 6 -16.17 -3.54 -14.53
CA LEU A 6 -15.79 -4.06 -13.22
C LEU A 6 -14.68 -5.12 -13.35
N GLY A 7 -13.86 -5.27 -12.32
CA GLY A 7 -12.77 -6.23 -12.24
C GLY A 7 -11.51 -5.61 -11.64
N GLN A 8 -10.51 -6.45 -11.42
CA GLN A 8 -9.22 -6.06 -10.86
C GLN A 8 -8.33 -5.32 -11.87
N SER A 9 -7.23 -4.76 -11.40
CA SER A 9 -6.17 -4.27 -12.29
C SER A 9 -5.50 -5.47 -12.97
N TYR A 10 -5.50 -5.47 -14.29
CA TYR A 10 -4.91 -6.53 -15.09
C TYR A 10 -4.36 -5.98 -16.40
N VAL A 11 -3.09 -5.59 -16.39
CA VAL A 11 -2.37 -5.17 -17.58
C VAL A 11 -1.51 -6.35 -18.04
N ALA A 12 -1.95 -7.02 -19.09
CA ALA A 12 -1.29 -8.21 -19.61
C ALA A 12 0.10 -7.89 -20.22
N ARG A 13 0.95 -8.91 -20.35
CA ARG A 13 2.22 -8.82 -21.10
C ARG A 13 2.02 -8.23 -22.49
N SER A 14 0.90 -8.52 -23.12
CA SER A 14 0.45 -7.84 -24.34
C SER A 14 -0.71 -6.91 -23.98
N VAL A 15 -0.50 -5.60 -24.07
CA VAL A 15 -1.53 -4.57 -23.85
C VAL A 15 -2.72 -4.81 -24.76
N ASN A 16 -2.49 -5.35 -25.97
CA ASN A 16 -3.56 -5.73 -26.89
C ASN A 16 -4.44 -6.88 -26.37
N ALA A 17 -3.95 -7.72 -25.46
CA ALA A 17 -4.75 -8.81 -24.88
C ALA A 17 -5.64 -8.31 -23.74
N ALA A 18 -5.09 -7.50 -22.84
CA ALA A 18 -5.82 -6.86 -21.75
C ALA A 18 -5.08 -5.60 -21.28
N ASP A 19 -5.80 -4.50 -21.20
CA ASP A 19 -5.37 -3.25 -20.59
C ASP A 19 -6.51 -2.77 -19.68
N SER A 20 -6.49 -3.28 -18.44
CA SER A 20 -7.49 -3.01 -17.43
C SER A 20 -6.79 -2.49 -16.18
N ARG A 21 -6.45 -1.21 -16.17
CA ARG A 21 -5.76 -0.55 -15.06
C ARG A 21 -6.75 0.02 -14.06
N MET A 22 -6.44 -0.06 -12.78
CA MET A 22 -7.21 0.52 -11.70
C MET A 22 -6.29 1.15 -10.67
N VAL A 23 -6.39 2.46 -10.50
CA VAL A 23 -5.55 3.25 -9.60
C VAL A 23 -6.41 4.04 -8.65
N ASN A 24 -6.12 3.97 -7.35
CA ASN A 24 -6.84 4.64 -6.27
C ASN A 24 -8.35 4.35 -6.25
N LEU A 25 -8.70 3.18 -6.74
CA LEU A 25 -10.03 2.56 -6.69
C LEU A 25 -9.88 1.11 -6.28
N PHE A 26 -10.91 0.55 -5.66
CA PHE A 26 -11.01 -0.89 -5.39
C PHE A 26 -12.45 -1.38 -5.57
N PRO A 27 -12.66 -2.66 -5.91
CA PRO A 27 -14.00 -3.19 -6.11
C PRO A 27 -14.64 -3.58 -4.80
N GLU A 28 -15.95 -3.33 -4.69
CA GLU A 28 -16.81 -3.81 -3.63
C GLU A 28 -17.92 -4.66 -4.23
N ALA A 29 -18.16 -5.85 -3.67
CA ALA A 29 -19.21 -6.75 -4.13
C ALA A 29 -20.57 -6.37 -3.52
N THR A 30 -21.60 -6.34 -4.34
CA THR A 30 -22.98 -6.15 -3.85
C THR A 30 -23.65 -7.51 -3.62
N PRO A 31 -24.46 -7.66 -2.55
CA PRO A 31 -25.22 -8.89 -2.32
C PRO A 31 -26.24 -9.13 -3.44
N GLU A 32 -26.75 -10.35 -3.51
CA GLU A 32 -27.81 -10.73 -4.47
C GLU A 32 -29.02 -9.78 -4.36
N GLY A 33 -29.56 -9.37 -5.51
CA GLY A 33 -30.64 -8.40 -5.63
C GLY A 33 -30.22 -6.94 -5.79
N GLY A 34 -28.92 -6.65 -5.78
CA GLY A 34 -28.39 -5.33 -6.12
C GLY A 34 -28.55 -4.97 -7.60
N LYS A 35 -28.43 -3.68 -7.93
CA LYS A 35 -28.47 -3.17 -9.31
C LYS A 35 -27.32 -3.72 -10.18
N SER A 36 -26.19 -4.01 -9.56
CA SER A 36 -24.97 -4.54 -10.18
C SER A 36 -24.36 -5.60 -9.27
N VAL A 37 -23.50 -6.44 -9.81
CA VAL A 37 -22.72 -7.43 -9.04
C VAL A 37 -21.66 -6.80 -8.12
N GLY A 38 -21.40 -5.53 -8.32
CA GLY A 38 -20.45 -4.74 -7.53
C GLY A 38 -20.30 -3.33 -8.08
N PHE A 39 -19.44 -2.57 -7.45
CA PHE A 39 -19.06 -1.23 -7.87
C PHE A 39 -17.61 -0.95 -7.52
N LEU A 40 -17.03 0.10 -8.07
CA LEU A 40 -15.70 0.58 -7.68
C LEU A 40 -15.88 1.78 -6.76
N THR A 41 -15.20 1.74 -5.62
CA THR A 41 -15.14 2.84 -4.68
C THR A 41 -13.74 3.44 -4.62
N ARG A 42 -13.64 4.68 -4.18
CA ARG A 42 -12.38 5.39 -4.08
C ARG A 42 -11.56 4.87 -2.90
N ALA A 43 -10.24 4.74 -3.09
CA ALA A 43 -9.31 4.44 -2.01
C ALA A 43 -9.33 5.55 -0.95
N PRO A 44 -9.10 5.23 0.35
CA PRO A 44 -9.05 6.22 1.41
C PRO A 44 -8.00 7.28 1.12
N GLY A 45 -8.29 8.52 1.47
CA GLY A 45 -7.33 9.61 1.40
C GLY A 45 -6.42 9.66 2.62
N LEU A 46 -5.43 10.53 2.56
CA LEU A 46 -4.44 10.76 3.61
C LEU A 46 -4.79 12.02 4.40
N ARG A 47 -5.50 11.86 5.51
CA ARG A 47 -5.81 12.97 6.42
C ARG A 47 -4.64 13.17 7.39
N GLN A 48 -3.97 14.32 7.33
CA GLN A 48 -2.82 14.61 8.18
C GLN A 48 -3.21 14.65 9.66
N LEU A 49 -2.46 13.92 10.49
CA LEU A 49 -2.63 13.83 11.94
C LEU A 49 -1.56 14.61 12.70
N ALA A 50 -0.29 14.36 12.37
CA ALA A 50 0.85 14.93 13.07
C ALA A 50 2.05 15.12 12.16
N THR A 51 3.01 15.88 12.66
CA THR A 51 4.36 16.01 12.12
C THR A 51 5.33 15.59 13.23
N VAL A 52 6.20 14.61 12.98
CA VAL A 52 7.06 14.00 14.00
C VAL A 52 8.52 14.02 13.55
N GLY A 53 9.38 14.69 14.30
CA GLY A 53 10.82 14.77 14.00
C GLY A 53 11.13 15.40 12.65
N VAL A 54 12.16 14.90 11.98
CA VAL A 54 12.64 15.43 10.68
C VAL A 54 12.27 14.55 9.48
N GLY A 55 11.90 13.28 9.71
CA GLY A 55 11.53 12.32 8.66
C GLY A 55 12.72 11.72 7.89
N PRO A 56 12.45 10.80 6.97
CA PRO A 56 11.15 10.17 6.70
C PRO A 56 10.66 9.27 7.85
N ILE A 57 9.39 8.86 7.81
CA ILE A 57 8.88 7.88 8.77
C ILE A 57 9.31 6.48 8.33
N ARG A 58 10.08 5.78 9.17
CA ARG A 58 10.70 4.50 8.87
C ARG A 58 10.03 3.30 9.52
N GLY A 59 9.33 3.52 10.63
CA GLY A 59 8.64 2.47 11.36
C GLY A 59 7.60 3.04 12.32
N LEU A 60 6.54 2.29 12.53
CA LEU A 60 5.43 2.61 13.43
C LEU A 60 5.09 1.39 14.26
N TRP A 61 4.86 1.58 15.56
CA TRP A 61 4.46 0.51 16.47
C TRP A 61 3.54 1.04 17.56
N THR A 62 2.60 0.22 17.98
CA THR A 62 1.73 0.53 19.13
C THR A 62 2.09 -0.40 20.28
N PHE A 63 2.53 0.17 21.38
CA PHE A 63 2.92 -0.55 22.59
C PHE A 63 2.22 0.05 23.81
N GLY A 64 1.42 -0.76 24.51
CA GLY A 64 0.69 -0.31 25.70
C GLY A 64 -0.26 0.87 25.45
N GLY A 65 -0.86 0.99 24.25
CA GLY A 65 -1.70 2.12 23.86
C GLY A 65 -0.97 3.40 23.54
N VAL A 66 0.36 3.37 23.52
CA VAL A 66 1.26 4.48 23.13
C VAL A 66 1.81 4.19 21.75
N GLY A 67 1.81 5.20 20.87
CA GLY A 67 2.45 5.10 19.56
C GLY A 67 3.96 5.30 19.66
N PHE A 68 4.73 4.49 18.93
CA PHE A 68 6.16 4.66 18.75
C PHE A 68 6.44 4.91 17.26
N VAL A 69 7.23 5.93 16.98
CA VAL A 69 7.47 6.44 15.62
C VAL A 69 8.97 6.59 15.43
N VAL A 70 9.52 5.90 14.45
CA VAL A 70 10.89 6.16 13.99
C VAL A 70 10.81 7.15 12.84
N SER A 71 11.32 8.37 13.09
CA SER A 71 11.35 9.48 12.14
C SER A 71 12.78 9.90 11.89
N GLY A 72 13.28 9.71 10.66
CA GLY A 72 14.69 9.86 10.37
C GLY A 72 15.55 8.97 11.26
N ASN A 73 16.45 9.57 12.01
CA ASN A 73 17.36 8.87 12.93
C ASN A 73 16.98 9.04 14.41
N GLU A 74 15.69 9.16 14.70
CA GLU A 74 15.18 9.38 16.05
C GLU A 74 13.92 8.54 16.31
N LEU A 75 13.83 8.00 17.53
CA LEU A 75 12.63 7.35 18.05
C LEU A 75 11.82 8.35 18.86
N TYR A 76 10.55 8.41 18.59
CA TYR A 76 9.55 9.22 19.31
C TYR A 76 8.49 8.33 19.94
N ARG A 77 7.98 8.75 21.10
CA ARG A 77 6.75 8.18 21.70
C ARG A 77 5.61 9.17 21.61
N MET A 78 4.40 8.64 21.43
CA MET A 78 3.16 9.41 21.31
C MET A 78 2.12 8.90 22.33
N PRO A 79 2.16 9.41 23.57
CA PRO A 79 1.30 8.94 24.66
C PRO A 79 -0.09 9.56 24.65
N SER A 80 -0.30 10.62 23.88
CA SER A 80 -1.58 11.30 23.73
C SER A 80 -1.80 11.67 22.26
N PRO A 81 -3.06 11.90 21.84
CA PRO A 81 -3.37 12.14 20.44
C PRO A 81 -2.47 13.22 19.81
N TRP A 82 -1.72 12.78 18.82
CA TRP A 82 -0.91 13.56 17.90
C TRP A 82 0.19 14.42 18.53
N THR A 83 0.53 14.13 19.77
CA THR A 83 1.64 14.79 20.48
C THR A 83 2.79 13.82 20.69
N SER A 84 3.95 14.11 20.13
CA SER A 84 5.14 13.27 20.21
C SER A 84 6.20 13.86 21.13
N THR A 85 6.96 12.98 21.79
CA THR A 85 8.15 13.32 22.59
C THR A 85 9.31 12.48 22.12
N LEU A 86 10.49 13.10 21.99
CA LEU A 86 11.73 12.41 21.63
C LEU A 86 12.10 11.39 22.72
N VAL A 87 12.44 10.18 22.31
CA VAL A 87 12.94 9.11 23.17
C VAL A 87 14.46 9.00 23.06
N GLY A 88 15.00 8.97 21.85
CA GLY A 88 16.45 8.90 21.63
C GLY A 88 16.81 8.70 20.16
N ALA A 89 18.11 8.67 19.88
CA ALA A 89 18.64 8.50 18.54
C ALA A 89 18.72 7.02 18.14
N VAL A 90 18.47 6.74 16.85
CA VAL A 90 18.65 5.44 16.21
C VAL A 90 19.50 5.58 14.94
N THR A 91 20.07 4.49 14.47
CA THR A 91 20.90 4.47 13.25
C THR A 91 20.12 4.06 12.00
N GLY A 92 20.81 4.06 10.86
CA GLY A 92 20.31 3.55 9.59
C GLY A 92 19.35 4.48 8.88
N THR A 93 18.96 4.08 7.67
CA THR A 93 18.05 4.84 6.78
C THR A 93 16.90 3.98 6.20
N GLY A 94 16.99 2.66 6.35
CA GLY A 94 16.01 1.69 5.87
C GLY A 94 14.78 1.56 6.78
N PRO A 95 13.84 0.67 6.46
CA PRO A 95 12.73 0.31 7.31
C PRO A 95 13.18 -0.19 8.68
N VAL A 96 12.31 -0.12 9.67
CA VAL A 96 12.58 -0.53 11.05
C VAL A 96 11.56 -1.59 11.44
N SER A 97 12.06 -2.71 12.00
CA SER A 97 11.22 -3.75 12.59
C SER A 97 11.12 -3.55 14.10
N MET A 98 9.93 -3.66 14.65
CA MET A 98 9.68 -3.48 16.07
C MET A 98 8.81 -4.60 16.64
N SER A 99 9.08 -4.97 17.90
CA SER A 99 8.27 -5.92 18.67
C SER A 99 8.37 -5.60 20.15
N ASP A 100 7.35 -5.91 20.94
CA ASP A 100 7.34 -5.67 22.39
C ASP A 100 7.01 -6.94 23.17
N ASN A 101 7.45 -6.97 24.44
CA ASN A 101 7.14 -8.04 25.41
C ASN A 101 6.20 -7.59 26.53
N GLY A 102 5.54 -6.45 26.38
CA GLY A 102 4.71 -5.82 27.40
C GLY A 102 5.44 -4.89 28.36
N THR A 103 6.78 -4.97 28.45
CA THR A 103 7.64 -4.10 29.29
C THR A 103 8.72 -3.40 28.45
N GLN A 104 9.32 -4.12 27.52
CA GLN A 104 10.37 -3.63 26.64
C GLN A 104 9.89 -3.58 25.19
N LEU A 105 10.30 -2.57 24.44
CA LEU A 105 10.18 -2.46 23.00
C LEU A 105 11.54 -2.66 22.37
N PHE A 106 11.67 -3.68 21.54
CA PHE A 106 12.83 -3.93 20.70
C PHE A 106 12.68 -3.18 19.37
N VAL A 107 13.69 -2.41 18.98
CA VAL A 107 13.73 -1.61 17.75
C VAL A 107 14.93 -2.04 16.92
N ALA A 108 14.72 -2.82 15.86
CA ALA A 108 15.75 -3.30 14.94
C ALA A 108 15.89 -2.35 13.75
N CYS A 109 17.05 -1.72 13.65
CA CYS A 109 17.39 -0.72 12.62
C CYS A 109 18.36 -1.24 11.54
N ASN A 110 18.67 -2.53 11.55
CA ASN A 110 19.57 -3.26 10.65
C ASN A 110 20.90 -2.52 10.34
N PRO A 111 22.03 -2.93 10.93
CA PRO A 111 22.16 -4.05 11.90
C PRO A 111 21.92 -3.66 13.35
N ASP A 112 22.06 -2.38 13.70
CA ASP A 112 21.96 -1.90 15.07
C ASP A 112 20.55 -2.08 15.62
N SER A 113 20.46 -2.34 16.92
CA SER A 113 19.18 -2.48 17.61
C SER A 113 19.18 -1.81 18.97
N TYR A 114 17.99 -1.46 19.43
CA TYR A 114 17.77 -0.68 20.63
C TYR A 114 16.64 -1.28 21.45
N ILE A 115 16.73 -1.10 22.78
CA ILE A 115 15.65 -1.45 23.71
C ILE A 115 15.15 -0.19 24.40
N TYR A 116 13.85 0.02 24.34
CA TYR A 116 13.13 0.97 25.19
C TYR A 116 12.41 0.20 26.31
N ASN A 117 12.72 0.54 27.56
CA ASN A 117 12.03 -0.03 28.72
C ASN A 117 10.96 0.94 29.19
N ASN A 118 9.69 0.51 29.13
CA ASN A 118 8.54 1.35 29.43
C ASN A 118 8.42 1.72 30.91
N ASP A 119 8.88 0.84 31.82
CA ASP A 119 8.78 1.06 33.27
C ASP A 119 9.79 2.08 33.76
N THR A 120 11.00 2.06 33.19
CA THR A 120 12.09 2.96 33.58
C THR A 120 12.24 4.18 32.67
N GLY A 121 11.65 4.14 31.46
CA GLY A 121 11.84 5.15 30.43
C GLY A 121 13.22 5.15 29.79
N VAL A 122 14.07 4.17 30.09
CA VAL A 122 15.43 4.07 29.54
C VAL A 122 15.38 3.56 28.11
N PHE A 123 16.10 4.23 27.22
CA PHE A 123 16.33 3.82 25.85
C PHE A 123 17.83 3.71 25.59
N ALA A 124 18.26 2.54 25.12
CA ALA A 124 19.68 2.28 24.90
C ALA A 124 19.89 1.31 23.72
N GLN A 125 21.01 1.48 23.02
CA GLN A 125 21.49 0.52 22.03
C GLN A 125 21.92 -0.79 22.73
N ILE A 126 21.67 -1.92 22.08
CA ILE A 126 22.20 -3.22 22.53
C ILE A 126 23.69 -3.25 22.21
N LEU A 127 24.49 -3.20 23.26
CA LEU A 127 25.97 -3.20 23.18
C LEU A 127 26.59 -4.52 23.68
N ASP A 128 25.76 -5.55 23.84
CA ASP A 128 26.25 -6.89 24.19
C ASP A 128 27.24 -7.38 23.11
N PRO A 129 28.46 -7.79 23.45
CA PRO A 129 29.44 -8.27 22.47
C PRO A 129 28.99 -9.49 21.67
N SER A 130 28.01 -10.24 22.19
CA SER A 130 27.44 -11.43 21.55
C SER A 130 26.30 -11.08 20.58
N PHE A 131 25.80 -9.83 20.60
CA PHE A 131 24.71 -9.41 19.71
C PHE A 131 25.23 -9.22 18.29
N PRO A 132 24.76 -10.04 17.31
CA PRO A 132 25.28 -10.01 15.94
C PRO A 132 24.63 -8.94 15.04
N GLY A 133 23.63 -8.21 15.56
CA GLY A 133 22.73 -7.37 14.79
C GLY A 133 21.41 -8.07 14.45
N ALA A 134 20.39 -7.29 14.09
CA ALA A 134 19.08 -7.83 13.73
C ALA A 134 18.50 -7.14 12.49
N VAL A 135 17.83 -7.91 11.60
CA VAL A 135 17.08 -7.40 10.45
C VAL A 135 15.61 -7.24 10.82
N THR A 136 14.99 -8.33 11.26
CA THR A 136 13.61 -8.36 11.74
C THR A 136 13.54 -8.99 13.12
N VAL A 137 12.55 -8.61 13.91
CA VAL A 137 12.35 -9.07 15.27
C VAL A 137 10.90 -9.45 15.53
N GLY A 138 10.71 -10.50 16.32
CA GLY A 138 9.42 -10.92 16.87
C GLY A 138 9.52 -11.23 18.36
N TYR A 139 8.42 -11.44 19.03
CA TYR A 139 8.38 -11.86 20.43
C TYR A 139 7.60 -13.17 20.57
N LEU A 140 8.19 -14.11 21.28
CA LEU A 140 7.59 -15.42 21.57
C LEU A 140 7.94 -15.89 22.98
N ASP A 141 6.92 -16.13 23.81
CA ASP A 141 7.01 -16.82 25.11
C ASP A 141 8.13 -16.32 26.03
N GLY A 142 8.40 -15.03 26.07
CA GLY A 142 9.41 -14.43 26.93
C GLY A 142 10.72 -14.06 26.21
N TYR A 143 10.90 -14.47 24.97
CA TYR A 143 12.10 -14.19 24.18
C TYR A 143 11.80 -13.23 23.04
N PHE A 144 12.69 -12.26 22.80
CA PHE A 144 12.78 -11.64 21.49
C PHE A 144 13.54 -12.57 20.56
N VAL A 145 12.97 -12.79 19.39
CA VAL A 145 13.51 -13.67 18.36
C VAL A 145 13.87 -12.80 17.16
N PHE A 146 15.10 -12.93 16.64
CA PHE A 146 15.55 -12.10 15.53
C PHE A 146 16.50 -12.86 14.59
N ASN A 147 16.58 -12.44 13.33
CA ASN A 147 17.52 -12.99 12.37
C ASN A 147 18.78 -12.13 12.24
N GLU A 148 19.93 -12.80 12.21
CA GLU A 148 21.22 -12.18 11.97
C GLU A 148 21.36 -11.74 10.51
N PRO A 149 21.86 -10.52 10.23
CA PRO A 149 22.07 -10.05 8.87
C PRO A 149 23.01 -10.95 8.05
N ASN A 150 22.61 -11.30 6.82
CA ASN A 150 23.41 -12.11 5.88
C ASN A 150 23.86 -13.45 6.47
N SER A 151 22.98 -14.13 7.17
CA SER A 151 23.28 -15.37 7.89
C SER A 151 22.08 -16.31 7.87
N GLN A 152 22.34 -17.59 8.12
CA GLN A 152 21.31 -18.62 8.31
C GLN A 152 20.78 -18.67 9.74
N LYS A 153 21.22 -17.76 10.62
CA LYS A 153 21.01 -17.86 12.05
C LYS A 153 19.78 -17.11 12.53
N LEU A 154 19.06 -17.80 13.40
CA LEU A 154 18.01 -17.32 14.26
C LEU A 154 18.58 -17.20 15.68
N TRP A 155 18.38 -16.06 16.31
CA TRP A 155 18.83 -15.77 17.66
C TRP A 155 17.66 -15.53 18.61
N VAL A 156 17.86 -15.79 19.89
CA VAL A 156 16.94 -15.38 20.96
C VAL A 156 17.69 -14.55 22.00
N THR A 157 16.96 -13.64 22.66
CA THR A 157 17.49 -12.91 23.81
C THR A 157 17.34 -13.72 25.09
N SER A 158 17.94 -13.26 26.18
CA SER A 158 17.64 -13.80 27.51
C SER A 158 16.14 -13.66 27.82
N LEU A 159 15.64 -14.55 28.68
CA LEU A 159 14.23 -14.59 29.06
C LEU A 159 13.80 -13.25 29.70
N LEU A 160 12.78 -12.61 29.10
CA LEU A 160 12.20 -11.31 29.49
C LEU A 160 13.18 -10.12 29.46
N ASP A 161 14.39 -10.30 28.92
CA ASP A 161 15.38 -9.22 28.81
C ASP A 161 15.98 -9.14 27.40
N GLY A 162 15.52 -8.15 26.63
CA GLY A 162 16.00 -7.88 25.28
C GLY A 162 17.40 -7.26 25.19
N THR A 163 18.03 -6.91 26.32
CA THR A 163 19.34 -6.27 26.35
C THR A 163 20.49 -7.26 26.38
N GLN A 164 20.23 -8.54 26.66
CA GLN A 164 21.22 -9.59 26.86
C GLN A 164 21.04 -10.72 25.83
N VAL A 165 22.16 -11.17 25.27
CA VAL A 165 22.21 -12.27 24.30
C VAL A 165 23.33 -13.23 24.71
N ASP A 166 23.00 -14.51 24.93
CA ASP A 166 24.04 -15.52 25.13
C ASP A 166 24.65 -15.90 23.77
N PRO A 167 26.00 -15.99 23.68
CA PRO A 167 26.66 -16.36 22.42
C PRO A 167 26.32 -17.76 21.89
N LEU A 168 25.65 -18.58 22.69
CA LEU A 168 25.19 -19.91 22.31
C LEU A 168 23.67 -19.96 22.00
N ASP A 169 22.94 -18.90 22.26
CA ASP A 169 21.48 -18.83 22.08
C ASP A 169 21.09 -18.57 20.63
N PHE A 170 21.58 -19.40 19.73
CA PHE A 170 21.20 -19.37 18.31
C PHE A 170 20.96 -20.76 17.73
N ALA A 171 20.17 -20.81 16.68
CA ALA A 171 20.04 -21.98 15.82
C ALA A 171 20.24 -21.60 14.35
N SER A 172 20.60 -22.56 13.52
CA SER A 172 20.71 -22.38 12.08
C SER A 172 19.49 -22.98 11.35
N ALA A 173 18.96 -22.29 10.36
CA ALA A 173 17.99 -22.84 9.44
C ALA A 173 18.71 -23.86 8.54
N GLU A 174 18.43 -25.16 8.74
CA GLU A 174 19.19 -26.24 8.09
C GLU A 174 18.40 -26.97 7.00
N GLY A 175 17.16 -26.56 6.72
CA GLY A 175 16.33 -27.19 5.68
C GLY A 175 16.91 -27.04 4.28
N LEU A 176 17.38 -25.83 3.98
CA LEU A 176 18.27 -25.51 2.86
C LEU A 176 19.38 -24.58 3.36
N PRO A 177 20.60 -24.67 2.78
CA PRO A 177 21.69 -23.77 3.15
C PRO A 177 21.50 -22.41 2.48
N ASP A 178 20.51 -21.62 2.94
CA ASP A 178 20.24 -20.28 2.46
C ASP A 178 20.11 -19.28 3.62
N ASP A 179 20.44 -18.03 3.36
CA ASP A 179 20.37 -16.97 4.37
C ASP A 179 18.92 -16.67 4.75
N VAL A 180 18.68 -16.43 6.05
CA VAL A 180 17.39 -16.00 6.57
C VAL A 180 17.19 -14.52 6.27
N VAL A 181 16.26 -14.22 5.38
CA VAL A 181 15.91 -12.87 4.91
C VAL A 181 15.03 -12.15 5.93
N SER A 182 14.04 -12.86 6.49
CA SER A 182 13.05 -12.27 7.40
C SER A 182 12.52 -13.30 8.38
N LEU A 183 11.95 -12.83 9.48
CA LEU A 183 11.14 -13.65 10.36
C LEU A 183 9.88 -12.90 10.82
N ILE A 184 8.88 -13.67 11.20
CA ILE A 184 7.67 -13.17 11.86
C ILE A 184 7.16 -14.21 12.85
N VAL A 185 6.59 -13.75 13.96
CA VAL A 185 5.91 -14.62 14.93
C VAL A 185 4.41 -14.60 14.67
N ASP A 186 3.85 -15.77 14.43
CA ASP A 186 2.41 -15.95 14.25
C ASP A 186 1.92 -17.22 14.95
N HIS A 187 0.77 -17.15 15.65
CA HIS A 187 0.15 -18.27 16.38
C HIS A 187 1.11 -19.06 17.30
N ARG A 188 2.04 -18.36 17.98
CA ARG A 188 3.10 -18.93 18.83
C ARG A 188 4.10 -19.79 18.07
N GLU A 189 4.27 -19.52 16.79
CA GLU A 189 5.28 -20.12 15.92
C GLU A 189 6.15 -19.02 15.31
N VAL A 190 7.41 -19.33 15.09
CA VAL A 190 8.37 -18.46 14.38
C VAL A 190 8.49 -18.95 12.96
N TRP A 191 8.09 -18.13 12.02
CA TRP A 191 8.27 -18.39 10.60
C TRP A 191 9.56 -17.75 10.12
N LEU A 192 10.50 -18.56 9.66
CA LEU A 192 11.79 -18.13 9.10
C LEU A 192 11.71 -18.18 7.58
N PHE A 193 11.89 -17.03 6.98
CA PHE A 193 11.87 -16.86 5.53
C PHE A 193 13.30 -16.74 5.02
N GLY A 194 13.80 -17.79 4.36
CA GLY A 194 15.08 -17.77 3.66
C GLY A 194 14.95 -17.25 2.23
N ASN A 195 16.07 -17.22 1.51
CA ASN A 195 16.08 -16.82 0.10
C ASN A 195 15.29 -17.79 -0.80
N ASN A 196 15.29 -19.11 -0.48
CA ASN A 196 14.68 -20.16 -1.28
C ASN A 196 13.74 -21.07 -0.49
N SER A 197 13.64 -20.88 0.82
CA SER A 197 12.83 -21.74 1.69
C SER A 197 12.13 -20.97 2.80
N VAL A 198 11.13 -21.62 3.39
CA VAL A 198 10.47 -21.17 4.62
C VAL A 198 10.45 -22.35 5.59
N GLU A 199 10.89 -22.12 6.82
CA GLU A 199 10.81 -23.04 7.93
C GLU A 199 9.95 -22.49 9.06
N VAL A 200 9.31 -23.36 9.82
CA VAL A 200 8.50 -22.98 10.97
C VAL A 200 9.04 -23.63 12.23
N TRP A 201 9.24 -22.82 13.25
CA TRP A 201 9.78 -23.20 14.54
C TRP A 201 8.80 -22.91 15.68
N TYR A 202 8.87 -23.66 16.76
CA TYR A 202 8.04 -23.48 17.95
C TYR A 202 8.90 -23.53 19.21
N ASN A 203 8.35 -23.01 20.30
CA ASN A 203 9.03 -23.09 21.59
C ASN A 203 8.75 -24.45 22.23
N GLU A 204 9.76 -25.31 22.33
CA GLU A 204 9.68 -26.60 23.02
C GLU A 204 10.12 -26.54 24.49
N GLY A 205 10.64 -25.38 24.93
CA GLY A 205 11.07 -25.16 26.32
C GLY A 205 12.35 -25.91 26.71
N SER A 206 13.23 -26.20 25.74
CA SER A 206 14.56 -26.76 26.00
C SER A 206 15.43 -25.77 26.77
N SER A 207 16.32 -26.29 27.65
CA SER A 207 17.25 -25.49 28.45
C SER A 207 18.41 -24.94 27.63
N ASP A 208 18.80 -25.61 26.57
CA ASP A 208 20.00 -25.25 25.78
C ASP A 208 19.63 -24.20 24.70
N PHE A 209 18.57 -24.46 23.95
CA PHE A 209 17.99 -23.48 23.02
C PHE A 209 16.46 -23.70 23.01
N PRO A 210 15.63 -22.66 23.24
CA PRO A 210 14.22 -22.87 23.52
C PRO A 210 13.38 -23.26 22.30
N LEU A 211 13.86 -23.00 21.08
CA LEU A 211 13.08 -23.21 19.87
C LEU A 211 13.51 -24.48 19.13
N SER A 212 12.56 -25.17 18.54
CA SER A 212 12.76 -26.36 17.72
C SER A 212 11.96 -26.28 16.43
N ARG A 213 12.51 -26.88 15.35
CA ARG A 213 11.84 -26.89 14.05
C ARG A 213 10.66 -27.84 14.03
N ILE A 214 9.53 -27.41 13.49
CA ILE A 214 8.38 -28.28 13.25
C ILE A 214 8.68 -29.21 12.08
N GLN A 215 8.72 -30.52 12.35
CA GLN A 215 8.98 -31.53 11.33
C GLN A 215 7.87 -31.53 10.27
N GLY A 216 8.24 -31.34 9.00
CA GLY A 216 7.30 -31.26 7.89
C GLY A 216 6.71 -29.87 7.61
N ALA A 217 6.95 -28.88 8.46
CA ALA A 217 6.62 -27.48 8.17
C ALA A 217 7.77 -26.81 7.42
N PHE A 218 8.03 -27.29 6.22
CA PHE A 218 9.07 -26.82 5.32
C PHE A 218 8.48 -26.54 3.94
N ASN A 219 8.88 -25.42 3.33
CA ASN A 219 8.37 -24.97 2.06
C ASN A 219 9.52 -24.45 1.19
N GLU A 220 9.60 -24.93 -0.05
CA GLU A 220 10.59 -24.51 -1.06
C GLU A 220 10.15 -23.23 -1.78
N ILE A 221 9.65 -22.25 -1.02
CA ILE A 221 9.28 -20.92 -1.49
C ILE A 221 9.99 -19.93 -0.62
N GLY A 222 10.97 -19.21 -1.16
CA GLY A 222 11.73 -18.21 -0.44
C GLY A 222 11.02 -16.86 -0.34
N CYS A 223 11.70 -15.91 0.27
CA CYS A 223 11.30 -14.50 0.39
C CYS A 223 12.26 -13.61 -0.37
N ALA A 224 11.72 -12.75 -1.23
CA ALA A 224 12.52 -11.84 -2.05
C ALA A 224 12.87 -10.52 -1.34
N ALA A 225 12.15 -10.14 -0.28
CA ALA A 225 12.32 -8.87 0.40
C ALA A 225 12.01 -8.98 1.90
N ALA A 226 12.94 -8.59 2.74
CA ALA A 226 12.86 -8.75 4.20
C ALA A 226 11.62 -8.11 4.84
N TYR A 227 11.24 -6.95 4.37
CA TYR A 227 10.11 -6.19 4.90
C TYR A 227 8.81 -6.39 4.13
N SER A 228 8.74 -7.39 3.23
CA SER A 228 7.52 -7.75 2.52
C SER A 228 6.60 -8.69 3.30
N VAL A 229 7.11 -9.31 4.37
CA VAL A 229 6.35 -10.25 5.19
C VAL A 229 5.40 -9.48 6.11
N ALA A 230 4.11 -9.79 6.05
CA ALA A 230 3.11 -9.15 6.88
C ALA A 230 1.95 -10.09 7.22
N LYS A 231 1.33 -9.87 8.39
CA LYS A 231 0.18 -10.63 8.87
C LYS A 231 -1.13 -9.92 8.50
N LEU A 232 -2.07 -10.67 7.92
CA LEU A 232 -3.39 -10.18 7.57
C LEU A 232 -4.40 -11.34 7.53
N ASP A 233 -5.61 -11.10 8.01
CA ASP A 233 -6.71 -12.07 7.92
C ASP A 233 -6.29 -13.49 8.38
N ASN A 234 -5.68 -13.56 9.58
CA ASN A 234 -5.21 -14.80 10.19
C ASN A 234 -4.24 -15.62 9.31
N ALA A 235 -3.50 -14.99 8.42
CA ALA A 235 -2.51 -15.60 7.55
C ALA A 235 -1.32 -14.68 7.32
N LEU A 236 -0.21 -15.23 6.87
CA LEU A 236 0.98 -14.49 6.46
C LEU A 236 0.97 -14.27 4.95
N PHE A 237 1.45 -13.11 4.54
CA PHE A 237 1.66 -12.73 3.15
C PHE A 237 3.11 -12.32 2.94
N TRP A 238 3.70 -12.67 1.79
CA TRP A 238 5.07 -12.27 1.45
C TRP A 238 5.31 -12.20 -0.05
N LEU A 239 6.27 -11.41 -0.44
CA LEU A 239 6.82 -11.40 -1.79
C LEU A 239 7.85 -12.52 -1.88
N GLY A 240 7.54 -13.55 -2.63
CA GLY A 240 8.36 -14.75 -2.72
C GLY A 240 9.17 -14.85 -3.99
N SER A 241 10.10 -15.79 -3.94
CA SER A 241 10.80 -16.30 -5.10
C SER A 241 10.83 -17.83 -5.02
N ASP A 242 10.65 -18.48 -6.14
CA ASP A 242 10.76 -19.92 -6.24
C ASP A 242 11.55 -20.33 -7.51
N ALA A 243 11.70 -21.62 -7.72
CA ALA A 243 12.39 -22.16 -8.92
C ALA A 243 11.73 -21.75 -10.25
N ARG A 244 10.51 -21.20 -10.23
CA ARG A 244 9.75 -20.73 -11.40
C ARG A 244 9.93 -19.24 -11.68
N GLY A 245 10.43 -18.47 -10.73
CA GLY A 245 10.70 -17.04 -10.88
C GLY A 245 10.54 -16.23 -9.59
N ASN A 246 10.91 -14.98 -9.69
CA ASN A 246 10.79 -14.00 -8.60
C ASN A 246 9.54 -13.15 -8.79
N GLY A 247 9.09 -12.49 -7.72
CA GLY A 247 8.01 -11.51 -7.78
C GLY A 247 6.61 -12.13 -7.75
N ILE A 248 6.46 -13.31 -7.16
CA ILE A 248 5.19 -13.97 -6.90
C ILE A 248 4.78 -13.63 -5.46
N VAL A 249 3.54 -13.22 -5.24
CA VAL A 249 3.03 -12.98 -3.89
C VAL A 249 2.30 -14.23 -3.41
N TYR A 250 2.67 -14.67 -2.20
CA TYR A 250 2.11 -15.84 -1.54
C TYR A 250 1.33 -15.46 -0.29
N ARG A 251 0.35 -16.30 0.04
CA ARG A 251 -0.37 -16.35 1.31
C ARG A 251 -0.11 -17.71 1.96
N ALA A 252 0.13 -17.74 3.26
CA ALA A 252 0.20 -18.98 4.01
C ALA A 252 -1.17 -19.67 4.06
N ASN A 253 -1.17 -20.99 3.75
CA ASN A 253 -2.32 -21.88 3.91
C ASN A 253 -1.84 -23.14 4.65
N GLY A 254 -2.02 -23.15 5.98
CA GLY A 254 -1.23 -24.02 6.84
C GLY A 254 0.25 -23.67 6.67
N TYR A 255 1.11 -24.66 6.55
CA TYR A 255 2.55 -24.46 6.35
C TYR A 255 2.97 -24.37 4.87
N THR A 256 2.04 -24.21 3.94
CA THR A 256 2.35 -24.11 2.51
C THR A 256 2.02 -22.72 1.96
N GLY A 257 2.80 -22.23 1.01
CA GLY A 257 2.54 -20.99 0.31
C GLY A 257 1.52 -21.18 -0.81
N GLN A 258 0.39 -20.47 -0.73
CA GLN A 258 -0.58 -20.37 -1.81
C GLN A 258 -0.33 -19.08 -2.61
N ARG A 259 -0.15 -19.21 -3.92
CA ARG A 259 -0.01 -18.06 -4.82
C ARG A 259 -1.30 -17.25 -4.86
N VAL A 260 -1.20 -15.94 -4.62
CA VAL A 260 -2.33 -15.00 -4.65
C VAL A 260 -2.15 -13.90 -5.69
N SER A 261 -0.96 -13.73 -6.23
CA SER A 261 -0.70 -12.79 -7.33
C SER A 261 -1.23 -13.31 -8.66
N THR A 262 -1.65 -12.39 -9.53
CA THR A 262 -2.03 -12.70 -10.91
C THR A 262 -0.81 -12.63 -11.82
N HIS A 263 -0.86 -13.34 -12.95
CA HIS A 263 0.22 -13.29 -13.94
C HIS A 263 0.55 -11.87 -14.43
N ALA A 264 -0.45 -10.98 -14.46
CA ALA A 264 -0.25 -9.59 -14.85
C ALA A 264 0.56 -8.81 -13.81
N VAL A 265 0.23 -8.94 -12.52
CA VAL A 265 0.96 -8.32 -11.41
C VAL A 265 2.39 -8.86 -11.36
N GLU A 266 2.58 -10.17 -11.45
CA GLU A 266 3.90 -10.80 -11.44
C GLU A 266 4.77 -10.34 -12.62
N TRP A 267 4.19 -10.26 -13.81
CA TRP A 267 4.92 -9.77 -14.97
C TRP A 267 5.36 -8.31 -14.79
N GLN A 268 4.53 -7.46 -14.18
CA GLN A 268 4.91 -6.09 -13.85
C GLN A 268 6.06 -6.06 -12.83
N ILE A 269 5.95 -6.85 -11.75
CA ILE A 269 6.99 -6.94 -10.71
C ILE A 269 8.31 -7.45 -11.31
N GLN A 270 8.27 -8.40 -12.23
CA GLN A 270 9.46 -8.94 -12.92
C GLN A 270 10.16 -7.93 -13.84
N GLN A 271 9.52 -6.81 -14.21
CA GLN A 271 10.16 -5.72 -14.95
C GLN A 271 10.93 -4.76 -14.05
N TYR A 272 10.75 -4.82 -12.72
CA TYR A 272 11.46 -3.94 -11.78
C TYR A 272 12.93 -4.34 -11.70
N ALA A 273 13.79 -3.35 -11.62
CA ALA A 273 15.24 -3.58 -11.57
C ALA A 273 15.67 -4.25 -10.25
N ASP A 274 14.98 -3.92 -9.16
CA ASP A 274 15.17 -4.48 -7.83
C ASP A 274 13.81 -4.65 -7.15
N ILE A 275 13.63 -5.79 -6.48
CA ILE A 275 12.44 -6.10 -5.68
C ILE A 275 12.79 -6.42 -4.22
N SER A 276 14.08 -6.46 -3.89
CA SER A 276 14.56 -6.77 -2.53
C SER A 276 14.30 -5.63 -1.55
N ASP A 277 14.10 -4.42 -2.04
CA ASP A 277 13.75 -3.24 -1.28
C ASP A 277 12.24 -3.11 -0.97
N ALA A 278 11.43 -4.09 -1.40
CA ALA A 278 9.99 -4.05 -1.21
C ALA A 278 9.61 -4.02 0.28
N VAL A 279 8.63 -3.18 0.60
CA VAL A 279 8.11 -3.00 1.96
C VAL A 279 6.61 -3.19 1.94
N ALA A 280 6.10 -4.02 2.86
CA ALA A 280 4.67 -4.24 3.00
C ALA A 280 4.15 -3.79 4.36
N PHE A 281 2.89 -3.41 4.38
CA PHE A 281 2.09 -3.27 5.58
C PHE A 281 0.65 -3.71 5.30
N THR A 282 -0.12 -3.93 6.35
CA THR A 282 -1.49 -4.42 6.24
C THR A 282 -2.43 -3.56 7.08
N TYR A 283 -3.67 -3.46 6.65
CA TYR A 283 -4.73 -2.83 7.44
C TYR A 283 -6.09 -3.39 7.06
N GLN A 284 -7.06 -3.20 7.95
CA GLN A 284 -8.46 -3.57 7.73
C GLN A 284 -9.34 -2.34 7.87
N GLN A 285 -10.25 -2.14 6.93
CA GLN A 285 -11.15 -1.01 6.91
C GLN A 285 -12.46 -1.37 6.20
N GLU A 286 -13.61 -1.05 6.80
CA GLU A 286 -14.94 -1.23 6.21
C GLU A 286 -15.23 -2.64 5.66
N GLY A 287 -14.73 -3.68 6.34
CA GLY A 287 -14.92 -5.08 5.94
C GLY A 287 -13.93 -5.60 4.89
N HIS A 288 -13.03 -4.76 4.42
CA HIS A 288 -11.92 -5.13 3.56
C HIS A 288 -10.64 -5.34 4.34
N ALA A 289 -9.77 -6.21 3.83
CA ALA A 289 -8.45 -6.49 4.38
C ALA A 289 -7.41 -6.31 3.28
N PHE A 290 -6.49 -5.37 3.47
CA PHE A 290 -5.55 -4.94 2.44
C PHE A 290 -4.12 -5.32 2.79
N TYR A 291 -3.45 -6.03 1.88
CA TYR A 291 -2.01 -6.19 1.85
C TYR A 291 -1.42 -5.18 0.88
N VAL A 292 -0.71 -4.20 1.40
CA VAL A 292 -0.08 -3.10 0.63
C VAL A 292 1.38 -3.42 0.43
N LEU A 293 1.82 -3.50 -0.81
CA LEU A 293 3.19 -3.83 -1.21
C LEU A 293 3.80 -2.68 -2.00
N ASN A 294 4.74 -2.00 -1.38
CA ASN A 294 5.49 -0.89 -1.96
C ASN A 294 6.80 -1.38 -2.59
N PHE A 295 7.13 -0.88 -3.76
CA PHE A 295 8.40 -1.08 -4.44
C PHE A 295 9.13 0.26 -4.57
N PRO A 296 10.02 0.60 -3.63
CA PRO A 296 10.72 1.89 -3.62
C PRO A 296 11.48 2.20 -4.91
N SER A 297 12.31 1.26 -5.39
CA SER A 297 13.12 1.44 -6.60
C SER A 297 12.30 1.51 -7.90
N ALA A 298 11.11 0.91 -7.91
CA ALA A 298 10.19 0.94 -9.04
C ALA A 298 9.15 2.06 -8.95
N ASP A 299 9.13 2.82 -7.87
CA ASP A 299 8.18 3.90 -7.59
C ASP A 299 6.70 3.47 -7.76
N THR A 300 6.35 2.27 -7.29
CA THR A 300 5.02 1.66 -7.51
C THR A 300 4.49 1.04 -6.23
N THR A 301 3.16 1.06 -6.04
CA THR A 301 2.47 0.37 -4.94
C THR A 301 1.34 -0.50 -5.48
N TRP A 302 1.42 -1.79 -5.18
CA TRP A 302 0.37 -2.77 -5.42
C TRP A 302 -0.40 -3.07 -4.15
N VAL A 303 -1.69 -3.32 -4.28
CA VAL A 303 -2.55 -3.66 -3.15
C VAL A 303 -3.43 -4.85 -3.51
N LEU A 304 -3.40 -5.86 -2.66
CA LEU A 304 -4.35 -6.98 -2.68
C LEU A 304 -5.45 -6.69 -1.67
N ASP A 305 -6.67 -6.67 -2.13
CA ASP A 305 -7.85 -6.75 -1.27
C ASP A 305 -8.21 -8.22 -1.08
N VAL A 306 -8.03 -8.73 0.12
CA VAL A 306 -8.25 -10.15 0.43
C VAL A 306 -9.74 -10.52 0.39
N ALA A 307 -10.63 -9.59 0.71
CA ALA A 307 -12.07 -9.83 0.71
C ALA A 307 -12.62 -10.11 -0.69
N THR A 308 -12.07 -9.43 -1.70
CA THR A 308 -12.50 -9.60 -3.11
C THR A 308 -11.52 -10.43 -3.94
N GLY A 309 -10.30 -10.67 -3.43
CA GLY A 309 -9.20 -11.28 -4.18
C GLY A 309 -8.65 -10.39 -5.30
N ALA A 310 -9.02 -9.12 -5.33
CA ALA A 310 -8.69 -8.21 -6.42
C ALA A 310 -7.41 -7.42 -6.16
N TRP A 311 -6.57 -7.34 -7.19
CA TRP A 311 -5.39 -6.50 -7.21
C TRP A 311 -5.70 -5.13 -7.81
N HIS A 312 -5.17 -4.07 -7.20
CA HIS A 312 -5.25 -2.70 -7.68
C HIS A 312 -3.99 -1.92 -7.34
N GLU A 313 -3.79 -0.79 -8.00
CA GLU A 313 -2.70 0.12 -7.72
C GLU A 313 -3.15 1.22 -6.75
N ARG A 314 -2.27 1.62 -5.84
CA ARG A 314 -2.39 2.89 -5.13
C ARG A 314 -1.23 3.78 -5.48
N ALA A 315 -1.51 5.05 -5.70
CA ALA A 315 -0.51 5.97 -6.16
C ALA A 315 -0.76 7.38 -5.64
N TYR A 316 0.32 8.09 -5.38
CA TYR A 316 0.31 9.53 -5.20
C TYR A 316 0.35 10.22 -6.56
N TRP A 317 -0.44 11.26 -6.76
CA TRP A 317 -0.41 12.06 -7.97
C TRP A 317 0.61 13.19 -7.83
N GLY A 318 1.75 13.07 -8.51
CA GLY A 318 2.76 14.11 -8.64
C GLY A 318 2.38 15.18 -9.68
N PRO A 319 3.31 16.09 -10.02
CA PRO A 319 3.02 17.19 -10.95
C PRO A 319 2.56 16.74 -12.35
N ALA A 320 2.96 15.55 -12.80
CA ALA A 320 2.65 15.05 -14.15
C ALA A 320 2.47 13.53 -14.24
N ALA A 321 2.74 12.77 -13.19
CA ALA A 321 2.74 11.32 -13.20
C ALA A 321 2.32 10.73 -11.84
N PHE A 322 1.91 9.47 -11.87
CA PHE A 322 1.73 8.67 -10.67
C PHE A 322 3.10 8.23 -10.14
N SER A 323 3.28 8.32 -8.83
CA SER A 323 4.38 7.77 -8.05
C SER A 323 3.82 6.78 -7.04
N ARG A 324 4.67 6.04 -6.35
CA ARG A 324 4.22 5.15 -5.29
C ARG A 324 3.44 5.89 -4.21
N HIS A 325 2.53 5.19 -3.56
CA HIS A 325 1.72 5.73 -2.47
C HIS A 325 2.60 6.20 -1.30
N ARG A 326 2.22 7.30 -0.63
CA ARG A 326 3.02 7.92 0.44
C ARG A 326 3.20 7.04 1.67
N ALA A 327 2.23 6.19 1.98
CA ALA A 327 2.28 5.30 3.15
C ALA A 327 3.35 4.20 2.98
N ASN A 328 4.22 4.07 3.98
CA ASN A 328 5.31 3.09 4.00
C ASN A 328 5.22 2.10 5.17
N CYS A 329 4.57 2.48 6.24
CA CYS A 329 4.36 1.67 7.45
C CYS A 329 3.03 2.05 8.10
N GLN A 330 2.52 1.20 9.00
CA GLN A 330 1.20 1.35 9.60
C GLN A 330 1.22 0.99 11.08
N MET A 331 0.36 1.63 11.88
CA MET A 331 -0.06 1.22 13.22
C MET A 331 -1.51 1.60 13.46
N ASN A 332 -2.19 0.88 14.37
CA ASN A 332 -3.49 1.28 14.89
C ASN A 332 -3.29 2.07 16.17
N LEU A 333 -3.68 3.33 16.20
CA LEU A 333 -3.49 4.20 17.35
C LEU A 333 -4.67 5.16 17.52
N PHE A 334 -5.19 5.31 18.74
CA PHE A 334 -6.30 6.21 19.10
C PHE A 334 -7.56 6.05 18.23
N GLY A 335 -7.81 4.82 17.76
CA GLY A 335 -8.97 4.51 16.90
C GLY A 335 -8.77 4.82 15.41
N GLU A 336 -7.58 5.26 15.00
CA GLU A 336 -7.23 5.58 13.63
C GLU A 336 -6.28 4.53 13.04
N ILE A 337 -6.36 4.32 11.73
CA ILE A 337 -5.36 3.58 10.95
C ILE A 337 -4.29 4.57 10.54
N VAL A 338 -3.21 4.62 11.32
CA VAL A 338 -2.13 5.59 11.15
C VAL A 338 -1.07 5.05 10.20
N VAL A 339 -0.67 5.87 9.23
CA VAL A 339 0.40 5.53 8.28
C VAL A 339 1.46 6.63 8.25
N GLY A 340 2.70 6.22 7.99
CA GLY A 340 3.87 7.11 7.92
C GLY A 340 4.31 7.39 6.50
N ASP A 341 4.71 8.63 6.23
CA ASP A 341 5.21 9.08 4.92
C ASP A 341 6.68 8.73 4.73
N TYR A 342 7.01 8.12 3.59
CA TYR A 342 8.39 7.77 3.25
C TYR A 342 9.25 8.95 2.75
N VAL A 343 8.65 10.10 2.48
CA VAL A 343 9.35 11.28 1.95
C VAL A 343 9.58 12.32 3.04
N ASN A 344 8.63 12.45 3.97
CA ASN A 344 8.64 13.49 4.98
C ASN A 344 8.33 12.93 6.38
N ASN A 345 8.15 13.81 7.34
CA ASN A 345 7.91 13.51 8.75
C ASN A 345 6.43 13.50 9.16
N LYS A 346 5.52 13.27 8.23
CA LYS A 346 4.08 13.35 8.49
C LYS A 346 3.48 11.98 8.78
N LEU A 347 2.52 11.99 9.70
CA LEU A 347 1.61 10.88 9.96
C LEU A 347 0.23 11.22 9.42
N TYR A 348 -0.40 10.24 8.79
CA TYR A 348 -1.75 10.37 8.23
C TYR A 348 -2.68 9.29 8.77
N ALA A 349 -3.99 9.60 8.83
CA ALA A 349 -5.01 8.57 8.91
C ALA A 349 -5.46 8.17 7.50
N PHE A 350 -5.71 6.87 7.29
CA PHE A 350 -6.52 6.41 6.17
C PHE A 350 -7.99 6.72 6.45
N ASP A 351 -8.55 7.67 5.69
CA ASP A 351 -9.89 8.19 5.89
C ASP A 351 -10.72 8.07 4.60
N THR A 352 -11.79 7.26 4.64
CA THR A 352 -12.67 6.99 3.49
C THR A 352 -13.57 8.16 3.14
N GLU A 353 -13.71 9.14 4.03
CA GLU A 353 -14.46 10.38 3.79
C GLU A 353 -13.56 11.56 3.42
N TYR A 354 -12.25 11.36 3.41
CA TYR A 354 -11.26 12.37 3.03
C TYR A 354 -10.67 12.06 1.66
N TYR A 355 -11.04 12.82 0.64
CA TYR A 355 -10.80 12.51 -0.78
C TYR A 355 -9.56 13.21 -1.37
N SER A 356 -8.53 13.41 -0.58
CA SER A 356 -7.26 13.99 -1.01
C SER A 356 -6.07 13.39 -0.24
N ASP A 357 -4.86 13.62 -0.70
CA ASP A 357 -3.64 13.17 -0.02
C ASP A 357 -2.98 14.37 0.69
N ALA A 358 -3.40 14.61 1.94
CA ALA A 358 -2.96 15.75 2.75
C ALA A 358 -3.15 17.12 2.04
N GLY A 359 -4.29 17.29 1.39
CA GLY A 359 -4.62 18.48 0.60
C GLY A 359 -4.14 18.42 -0.86
N HIS A 360 -3.30 17.44 -1.23
CA HIS A 360 -2.92 17.24 -2.62
C HIS A 360 -3.96 16.38 -3.36
N VAL A 361 -3.99 16.56 -4.68
CA VAL A 361 -4.91 15.80 -5.54
C VAL A 361 -4.64 14.30 -5.41
N GLN A 362 -5.67 13.53 -5.06
CA GLN A 362 -5.68 12.09 -5.22
C GLN A 362 -6.38 11.76 -6.53
N ARG A 363 -5.62 11.58 -7.61
CA ARG A 363 -6.17 11.19 -8.91
C ARG A 363 -6.51 9.71 -8.89
N TRP A 364 -7.73 9.37 -9.34
CA TRP A 364 -8.15 8.00 -9.59
C TRP A 364 -8.25 7.72 -11.09
N LEU A 365 -8.13 6.44 -11.47
CA LEU A 365 -8.15 6.03 -12.87
C LEU A 365 -8.73 4.62 -13.01
N ARG A 366 -9.52 4.41 -14.05
CA ARG A 366 -9.97 3.11 -14.49
C ARG A 366 -9.89 3.00 -16.01
N SER A 367 -9.14 2.01 -16.54
CA SER A 367 -9.14 1.65 -17.95
C SER A 367 -9.79 0.28 -18.18
N TRP A 368 -10.42 0.10 -19.33
CA TRP A 368 -11.04 -1.16 -19.72
C TRP A 368 -11.25 -1.23 -21.24
N ARG A 369 -11.35 -2.44 -21.78
CA ARG A 369 -11.70 -2.62 -23.19
C ARG A 369 -13.14 -2.25 -23.47
N ALA A 370 -13.38 -1.59 -24.60
CA ALA A 370 -14.72 -1.15 -25.02
C ALA A 370 -15.68 -2.31 -25.20
N LEU A 371 -15.22 -3.44 -25.72
CA LEU A 371 -16.03 -4.61 -26.04
C LEU A 371 -15.45 -5.86 -25.36
N GLY A 372 -16.34 -6.70 -24.84
CA GLY A 372 -15.97 -7.99 -24.27
C GLY A 372 -15.57 -9.03 -25.33
N THR A 373 -15.02 -10.15 -24.85
CA THR A 373 -14.49 -11.23 -25.70
C THR A 373 -15.54 -11.93 -26.56
N ASP A 374 -16.79 -11.96 -26.13
CA ASP A 374 -17.88 -12.72 -26.80
C ASP A 374 -18.42 -12.03 -28.07
N SER A 375 -18.05 -10.79 -28.28
CA SER A 375 -18.48 -10.05 -29.47
C SER A 375 -17.43 -10.06 -30.59
N ASN A 376 -16.84 -11.17 -30.91
CA ASN A 376 -15.63 -11.33 -31.70
C ASN A 376 -15.80 -11.29 -33.22
N GLU A 377 -16.59 -10.36 -33.73
CA GLU A 377 -16.63 -10.07 -35.18
C GLU A 377 -15.52 -9.05 -35.51
N LEU A 378 -14.67 -9.36 -36.47
CA LEU A 378 -13.59 -8.51 -36.96
C LEU A 378 -14.09 -7.32 -37.80
N VAL A 379 -15.01 -6.51 -37.28
CA VAL A 379 -15.62 -5.39 -37.96
C VAL A 379 -15.27 -4.08 -37.26
N ARG A 380 -15.09 -3.02 -38.02
CA ARG A 380 -15.01 -1.67 -37.44
C ARG A 380 -16.33 -1.32 -36.77
N THR A 381 -16.26 -0.64 -35.63
CA THR A 381 -17.42 -0.23 -34.87
C THR A 381 -17.49 1.28 -34.73
N SER A 382 -18.70 1.82 -34.86
CA SER A 382 -18.97 3.23 -34.60
C SER A 382 -19.50 3.39 -33.19
N HIS A 383 -18.80 4.19 -32.37
CA HIS A 383 -19.13 4.45 -30.98
C HIS A 383 -19.94 5.74 -30.87
N HIS A 384 -21.23 5.62 -30.61
CA HIS A 384 -22.15 6.76 -30.59
C HIS A 384 -22.19 7.49 -29.27
N ALA A 385 -22.16 6.75 -28.16
CA ALA A 385 -22.13 7.30 -26.81
C ALA A 385 -21.59 6.29 -25.78
N LEU A 386 -20.92 6.78 -24.79
CA LEU A 386 -20.54 6.07 -23.55
C LEU A 386 -21.19 6.79 -22.38
N GLN A 387 -21.95 6.08 -21.57
CA GLN A 387 -22.50 6.57 -20.32
C GLN A 387 -21.84 5.84 -19.17
N LEU A 388 -21.28 6.59 -18.20
CA LEU A 388 -20.80 6.07 -16.96
C LEU A 388 -21.97 6.00 -15.96
N ASP A 389 -22.24 4.83 -15.42
CA ASP A 389 -23.20 4.64 -14.32
C ASP A 389 -22.45 4.84 -13.02
N CYS A 390 -22.68 5.96 -12.36
CA CYS A 390 -22.00 6.38 -11.14
C CYS A 390 -22.96 7.15 -10.24
N GLU A 391 -22.58 7.28 -8.97
CA GLU A 391 -23.26 8.18 -8.05
C GLU A 391 -23.06 9.64 -8.52
N ALA A 392 -24.14 10.33 -8.79
CA ALA A 392 -24.15 11.71 -9.26
C ALA A 392 -24.64 12.66 -8.16
N GLY A 393 -24.35 13.96 -8.30
CA GLY A 393 -24.77 14.95 -7.31
C GLY A 393 -23.91 14.99 -6.06
N VAL A 394 -22.65 14.57 -6.19
CA VAL A 394 -21.65 14.44 -5.10
C VAL A 394 -20.80 15.71 -4.92
N GLY A 395 -21.05 16.79 -5.66
CA GLY A 395 -20.31 18.03 -5.51
C GLY A 395 -20.37 18.59 -4.09
N LEU A 396 -19.31 19.21 -3.62
CA LEU A 396 -19.24 19.78 -2.28
C LEU A 396 -20.03 21.09 -2.20
N VAL A 397 -20.69 21.35 -1.05
CA VAL A 397 -21.31 22.65 -0.74
C VAL A 397 -20.17 23.65 -0.48
N GLY A 398 -20.08 24.65 -1.33
CA GLY A 398 -19.01 25.62 -1.36
C GLY A 398 -18.59 26.18 0.01
N ALA A 399 -17.57 25.66 0.53
CA ALA A 399 -16.51 26.29 1.28
C ALA A 399 -15.33 25.35 1.14
N ALA A 400 -14.57 25.51 0.09
CA ALA A 400 -13.23 24.98 0.09
C ALA A 400 -12.56 25.50 1.37
N ALA A 401 -12.02 24.61 2.19
CA ALA A 401 -10.92 25.00 3.01
C ALA A 401 -9.89 25.59 2.03
N VAL A 402 -9.73 26.88 2.06
CA VAL A 402 -8.70 27.60 1.32
C VAL A 402 -7.40 27.03 1.85
N ALA A 403 -6.74 26.16 1.09
CA ALA A 403 -5.37 25.80 1.40
C ALA A 403 -4.56 27.07 1.17
N GLU A 404 -4.29 27.79 2.25
CA GLU A 404 -3.39 28.93 2.25
C GLU A 404 -1.99 28.38 2.03
N LEU A 405 -1.49 28.47 0.81
CA LEU A 405 -0.11 28.10 0.49
C LEU A 405 0.76 29.34 0.73
N PRO A 406 1.75 29.28 1.65
CA PRO A 406 2.67 30.38 1.83
C PRO A 406 3.50 30.58 0.55
N LEU A 407 3.57 31.82 0.10
CA LEU A 407 4.47 32.21 -1.00
C LEU A 407 5.92 31.99 -0.55
N GLN A 408 6.66 31.28 -1.38
CA GLN A 408 8.08 31.02 -1.15
C GLN A 408 8.92 31.64 -2.27
N THR A 409 10.13 32.08 -1.93
CA THR A 409 11.15 32.44 -2.90
C THR A 409 11.66 31.20 -3.65
N GLU A 410 12.34 31.38 -4.78
CA GLU A 410 13.01 30.26 -5.51
C GLU A 410 14.00 29.47 -4.64
N ALA A 411 14.48 30.07 -3.53
CA ALA A 411 15.36 29.44 -2.55
C ALA A 411 14.59 28.73 -1.42
N GLY A 412 13.24 28.65 -1.47
CA GLY A 412 12.40 27.96 -0.49
C GLY A 412 12.10 28.76 0.79
N ALA A 413 12.49 30.02 0.89
CA ALA A 413 12.16 30.88 2.04
C ALA A 413 10.75 31.45 1.92
N THR A 414 9.94 31.34 2.99
CA THR A 414 8.59 31.92 3.05
C THR A 414 8.65 33.46 3.04
N LEU A 415 7.81 34.07 2.21
CA LEU A 415 7.65 35.52 2.18
C LEU A 415 6.73 35.93 3.32
N LEU A 416 7.20 36.93 4.12
CA LEU A 416 6.46 37.46 5.25
C LEU A 416 6.02 38.90 4.96
N THR A 417 4.91 39.31 5.58
CA THR A 417 4.51 40.71 5.67
C THR A 417 5.45 41.49 6.60
N GLU A 418 5.44 42.82 6.59
CA GLU A 418 6.20 43.63 7.53
C GLU A 418 5.85 43.35 9.01
N SER A 419 4.68 42.79 9.28
CA SER A 419 4.24 42.34 10.61
C SER A 419 4.66 40.88 10.95
N GLY A 420 5.41 40.18 10.08
CA GLY A 420 5.91 38.83 10.31
C GLY A 420 4.88 37.73 10.06
N LEU A 421 3.77 38.01 9.40
CA LEU A 421 2.78 37.03 8.99
C LEU A 421 3.12 36.46 7.60
N ASP A 422 2.85 35.17 7.36
CA ASP A 422 3.04 34.54 6.06
C ASP A 422 2.17 35.22 4.99
N ILE A 423 2.77 35.56 3.86
CA ILE A 423 2.01 35.95 2.66
C ILE A 423 1.50 34.65 2.02
N VAL A 424 0.19 34.45 2.07
CA VAL A 424 -0.44 33.21 1.52
C VAL A 424 -1.18 33.53 0.23
N VAL A 425 -1.13 32.63 -0.71
CA VAL A 425 -1.99 32.62 -1.91
C VAL A 425 -3.16 31.72 -1.64
N SER A 426 -4.36 32.28 -1.66
CA SER A 426 -5.56 31.45 -1.69
C SER A 426 -5.74 30.91 -3.10
N ASP A 427 -5.62 29.61 -3.29
CA ASP A 427 -5.93 28.98 -4.56
C ASP A 427 -7.44 28.86 -4.74
N ALA A 428 -8.06 29.95 -5.18
CA ALA A 428 -9.50 30.04 -5.45
C ALA A 428 -9.94 29.10 -6.59
N VAL A 429 -9.00 28.51 -7.33
CA VAL A 429 -9.27 27.62 -8.47
C VAL A 429 -9.73 26.23 -7.98
N VAL A 430 -9.18 25.73 -6.86
CA VAL A 430 -9.58 24.41 -6.31
C VAL A 430 -11.01 24.44 -5.76
N ALA A 431 -11.46 25.57 -5.24
CA ALA A 431 -12.81 25.73 -4.69
C ALA A 431 -13.94 25.66 -5.74
N SER A 432 -13.67 26.02 -6.98
CA SER A 432 -14.70 26.04 -8.04
C SER A 432 -14.93 24.67 -8.69
N THR A 433 -13.90 23.81 -8.76
CA THR A 433 -14.00 22.47 -9.39
C THR A 433 -14.78 21.49 -8.53
N SER A 434 -14.57 21.51 -7.21
CA SER A 434 -15.26 20.59 -6.28
C SER A 434 -16.78 20.83 -6.17
N ALA A 435 -17.28 22.03 -6.52
CA ALA A 435 -18.71 22.32 -6.52
C ALA A 435 -19.46 21.61 -7.66
N ASN A 436 -18.81 21.33 -8.79
CA ASN A 436 -19.34 20.62 -9.92
C ASN A 436 -18.28 19.66 -10.47
N PRO A 437 -18.05 18.53 -9.78
CA PRO A 437 -16.97 17.62 -10.11
C PRO A 437 -17.14 17.04 -11.52
N ALA A 438 -16.02 16.72 -12.15
CA ALA A 438 -16.00 16.21 -13.50
C ALA A 438 -15.18 14.92 -13.64
N VAL A 439 -15.58 14.10 -14.59
CA VAL A 439 -14.85 12.90 -15.02
C VAL A 439 -14.27 13.16 -16.41
N MET A 440 -13.01 12.79 -16.56
CA MET A 440 -12.26 12.83 -17.79
C MET A 440 -12.34 11.48 -18.48
N LEU A 441 -12.70 11.46 -19.77
CA LEU A 441 -12.65 10.28 -20.64
C LEU A 441 -11.57 10.50 -21.68
N ARG A 442 -10.73 9.49 -21.88
CA ARG A 442 -9.90 9.35 -23.08
C ARG A 442 -9.97 7.93 -23.61
N TRP A 443 -9.55 7.73 -24.85
CA TRP A 443 -9.53 6.40 -25.45
C TRP A 443 -8.29 6.19 -26.31
N SER A 444 -7.96 4.94 -26.46
CA SER A 444 -6.92 4.46 -27.35
C SER A 444 -7.55 3.53 -28.40
N ASP A 445 -7.16 3.68 -29.66
CA ASP A 445 -7.56 2.82 -30.77
C ASP A 445 -6.48 1.83 -31.18
N ASP A 446 -5.36 1.80 -30.47
CA ASP A 446 -4.18 0.94 -30.71
C ASP A 446 -3.85 0.03 -29.50
N GLY A 447 -4.85 -0.25 -28.66
CA GLY A 447 -4.72 -1.16 -27.53
C GLY A 447 -3.98 -0.55 -26.32
N GLY A 448 -3.99 0.77 -26.13
CA GLY A 448 -3.39 1.45 -24.99
C GLY A 448 -2.05 2.13 -25.26
N HIS A 449 -1.51 2.07 -26.50
CA HIS A 449 -0.22 2.67 -26.83
C HIS A 449 -0.30 4.20 -26.99
N THR A 450 -1.33 4.70 -27.68
CA THR A 450 -1.55 6.15 -27.82
C THR A 450 -2.96 6.52 -27.35
N TRP A 451 -3.11 7.69 -26.76
CA TRP A 451 -4.35 8.14 -26.15
C TRP A 451 -4.87 9.43 -26.81
N SER A 452 -6.19 9.54 -26.91
CA SER A 452 -6.84 10.78 -27.30
C SER A 452 -6.67 11.88 -26.27
N ASN A 453 -7.04 13.11 -26.63
CA ASN A 453 -7.24 14.17 -25.64
C ASN A 453 -8.35 13.79 -24.64
N GLU A 454 -8.31 14.40 -23.46
CA GLU A 454 -9.33 14.24 -22.44
C GLU A 454 -10.65 14.94 -22.83
N HIS A 455 -11.76 14.24 -22.62
CA HIS A 455 -13.11 14.73 -22.80
C HIS A 455 -13.83 14.74 -21.45
N TRP A 456 -14.29 15.89 -21.03
CA TRP A 456 -14.85 16.12 -19.72
C TRP A 456 -16.36 15.94 -19.68
N ALA A 457 -16.92 15.34 -18.61
CA ALA A 457 -18.33 15.28 -18.32
C ALA A 457 -18.57 15.56 -16.84
N GLU A 458 -19.58 16.39 -16.55
CA GLU A 458 -19.92 16.79 -15.19
C GLU A 458 -20.63 15.66 -14.43
N MET A 459 -20.33 15.49 -13.14
CA MET A 459 -21.03 14.57 -12.23
C MET A 459 -22.22 15.23 -11.51
N GLY A 460 -22.37 16.54 -11.65
CA GLY A 460 -23.44 17.32 -11.04
C GLY A 460 -23.09 17.86 -9.65
N ARG A 461 -23.61 19.05 -9.40
CA ARG A 461 -23.53 19.71 -8.09
C ARG A 461 -24.29 18.91 -7.04
N ILE A 462 -24.00 19.12 -5.77
CA ILE A 462 -24.72 18.49 -4.65
C ILE A 462 -26.24 18.59 -4.84
N GLY A 463 -26.93 17.47 -4.65
CA GLY A 463 -28.38 17.35 -4.79
C GLY A 463 -28.88 17.19 -6.23
N ARG A 464 -28.03 17.26 -7.26
CA ARG A 464 -28.42 16.98 -8.67
C ARG A 464 -28.23 15.52 -9.04
N TYR A 465 -28.95 14.63 -8.38
CA TYR A 465 -28.85 13.17 -8.53
C TYR A 465 -29.28 12.66 -9.92
N GLY A 466 -29.97 13.47 -10.73
CA GLY A 466 -30.37 13.12 -12.09
C GLY A 466 -29.32 13.44 -13.16
N THR A 467 -28.12 13.89 -12.77
CA THR A 467 -27.05 14.18 -13.73
C THR A 467 -26.55 12.89 -14.38
N ARG A 468 -26.39 12.92 -15.69
CA ARG A 468 -25.91 11.78 -16.47
C ARG A 468 -24.51 12.07 -16.97
N VAL A 469 -23.54 11.27 -16.53
CA VAL A 469 -22.18 11.32 -17.05
C VAL A 469 -22.13 10.60 -18.39
N ILE A 470 -22.18 11.36 -19.49
CA ILE A 470 -22.29 10.79 -20.82
C ILE A 470 -21.45 11.57 -21.85
N TRP A 471 -20.70 10.83 -22.64
CA TRP A 471 -19.97 11.34 -23.80
C TRP A 471 -20.61 10.84 -25.08
N ARG A 472 -20.65 11.68 -26.09
CA ARG A 472 -21.32 11.37 -27.38
C ARG A 472 -20.34 11.62 -28.53
N ARG A 473 -20.63 11.00 -29.70
CA ARG A 473 -19.84 11.16 -30.92
C ARG A 473 -18.39 10.73 -30.76
N LEU A 474 -18.18 9.55 -30.19
CA LEU A 474 -16.86 9.00 -29.89
C LEU A 474 -16.12 8.44 -31.14
N GLY A 475 -16.74 8.58 -32.32
CA GLY A 475 -16.12 8.21 -33.58
C GLY A 475 -16.14 6.71 -33.87
N MET A 476 -15.37 6.34 -34.87
CA MET A 476 -15.22 4.96 -35.32
C MET A 476 -13.86 4.42 -34.93
N THR A 477 -13.78 3.14 -34.62
CA THR A 477 -12.52 2.48 -34.32
C THR A 477 -11.59 2.45 -35.55
N MET A 478 -10.32 2.73 -35.34
CA MET A 478 -9.30 2.72 -36.40
C MET A 478 -8.90 1.31 -36.81
N LYS A 479 -8.85 0.39 -35.86
CA LYS A 479 -8.61 -1.04 -36.05
C LYS A 479 -9.82 -1.84 -35.65
N LEU A 480 -9.80 -3.11 -36.01
CA LEU A 480 -10.79 -4.09 -35.64
C LEU A 480 -10.89 -4.19 -34.11
N ARG A 481 -11.84 -3.47 -33.49
CA ARG A 481 -12.27 -3.60 -32.09
C ARG A 481 -11.22 -3.42 -30.99
N ASP A 482 -10.22 -2.63 -31.22
CA ASP A 482 -9.10 -2.52 -30.31
C ASP A 482 -9.18 -1.28 -29.40
N ARG A 483 -10.40 -0.72 -29.23
CA ARG A 483 -10.58 0.47 -28.41
C ARG A 483 -10.56 0.14 -26.92
N VAL A 484 -9.66 0.83 -26.21
CA VAL A 484 -9.60 0.89 -24.76
C VAL A 484 -10.13 2.24 -24.32
N TYR A 485 -11.00 2.28 -23.34
CA TYR A 485 -11.45 3.49 -22.66
C TYR A 485 -10.73 3.64 -21.33
N GLU A 486 -10.48 4.88 -20.96
CA GLU A 486 -10.00 5.25 -19.65
C GLU A 486 -10.80 6.42 -19.11
N VAL A 487 -11.30 6.27 -17.89
CA VAL A 487 -11.89 7.36 -17.10
C VAL A 487 -11.01 7.68 -15.93
N SER A 488 -10.91 8.97 -15.60
CA SER A 488 -10.15 9.44 -14.44
C SER A 488 -10.82 10.67 -13.84
N GLY A 489 -10.46 10.99 -12.60
CA GLY A 489 -10.91 12.19 -11.92
C GLY A 489 -9.92 12.65 -10.87
N SER A 490 -9.94 13.93 -10.58
CA SER A 490 -9.04 14.61 -9.64
C SER A 490 -9.79 15.35 -8.54
N ASP A 491 -11.10 15.55 -8.68
CA ASP A 491 -11.88 16.28 -7.69
C ASP A 491 -11.95 15.52 -6.36
N PRO A 492 -11.83 16.23 -5.21
CA PRO A 492 -11.86 15.63 -3.88
C PRO A 492 -13.29 15.32 -3.42
N VAL A 493 -13.98 14.46 -4.14
CA VAL A 493 -15.36 14.05 -3.87
C VAL A 493 -15.48 12.53 -3.79
N LYS A 494 -16.55 12.06 -3.18
CA LYS A 494 -16.91 10.64 -3.18
C LYS A 494 -17.03 10.12 -4.61
N ILE A 495 -16.44 8.98 -4.89
CA ILE A 495 -16.53 8.30 -6.18
C ILE A 495 -17.07 6.89 -5.97
N THR A 496 -18.18 6.61 -6.63
CA THR A 496 -18.81 5.28 -6.71
C THR A 496 -19.15 5.01 -8.17
N LEU A 497 -18.46 4.07 -8.79
CA LEU A 497 -18.62 3.73 -10.21
C LEU A 497 -19.24 2.34 -10.33
N ILE A 498 -20.44 2.27 -10.89
CA ILE A 498 -21.25 1.04 -10.97
C ILE A 498 -20.99 0.28 -12.26
N GLY A 499 -20.80 1.01 -13.37
CA GLY A 499 -20.60 0.40 -14.67
C GLY A 499 -20.48 1.42 -15.78
N ALA A 500 -20.30 0.94 -17.01
CA ALA A 500 -20.25 1.78 -18.19
C ALA A 500 -21.06 1.14 -19.34
N ASP A 501 -21.99 1.91 -19.89
CA ASP A 501 -22.85 1.50 -20.98
C ASP A 501 -22.43 2.15 -22.29
N LEU A 502 -22.13 1.33 -23.29
CA LEU A 502 -21.70 1.75 -24.61
C LEU A 502 -22.84 1.57 -25.63
N ARG A 503 -23.13 2.63 -26.40
CA ARG A 503 -23.94 2.55 -27.60
C ARG A 503 -23.03 2.46 -28.82
N VAL A 504 -23.03 1.30 -29.45
CA VAL A 504 -22.17 0.96 -30.60
C VAL A 504 -22.96 0.34 -31.72
N SER A 505 -22.54 0.57 -32.98
CA SER A 505 -23.02 -0.14 -34.16
C SER A 505 -21.85 -0.66 -34.97
N GLY A 506 -22.01 -1.85 -35.56
CA GLY A 506 -21.09 -2.34 -36.57
C GLY A 506 -21.23 -1.50 -37.85
N THR A 507 -20.12 -1.25 -38.53
CA THR A 507 -20.19 -0.70 -39.90
C THR A 507 -20.18 -1.86 -40.87
N ALA A 508 -21.07 -1.82 -41.86
CA ALA A 508 -20.92 -2.70 -43.00
C ALA A 508 -19.57 -2.40 -43.65
N SER A 509 -18.74 -3.42 -43.82
CA SER A 509 -17.45 -3.35 -44.49
C SER A 509 -17.60 -3.02 -45.94
#